data_63e77c3a946af58dcb931ba909483281
#
_entry.id   63e77c3a946af58dcb931ba909483281
#
_cell.length_a   1.000
_cell.length_b   1.000
_cell.length_c   1.000
_cell.angle_alpha   90.00
_cell.angle_beta   90.00
_cell.angle_gamma   90.00
#
_symmetry.space_group_name_H-M   'P 1'
#
loop_
_entity.id
_entity.type
_entity.pdbx_description
1 polymer ?
#
loop_
_entity_poly.entity_id
_entity_poly.type
_entity_poly.pdbx_seq_one_letter_code
_entity_poly.pdbx_strand_id
1 'polypeptide(L)'
;MKIEKNSTLLMIGDSVTDCGRGRPVGQYWEIGDGYVSLVDSLLQTVYPDYNLRVLNTGTSGDQVKHLKARWEEDVFKHNPDWVSIMIGINDVWRQFSHPLETDWHVYLEEYEQTLCELVQQTLPKVKGLVLMTPYYLSTTTEDPMRATMDIYGEVVKRIAQETGAIVVDTQAAFDALSAYVYPASLSNGWDHVHPNQNGHLVLARSFLQAVQYDWSRSTP
;
A
#
# COMPACT_ATOMS: atom_id res chain seq x y z
N MET A 1 -2.79 -19.70 -1.83
CA MET A 1 -2.33 -18.40 -1.31
C MET A 1 -0.81 -18.44 -1.16
N LYS A 2 -0.10 -17.35 -1.53
CA LYS A 2 1.38 -17.29 -1.46
C LYS A 2 1.91 -17.11 -0.04
N ILE A 3 1.14 -16.46 0.84
CA ILE A 3 1.51 -16.27 2.24
C ILE A 3 1.33 -17.60 2.97
N GLU A 4 2.42 -18.10 3.55
CA GLU A 4 2.46 -19.40 4.21
C GLU A 4 1.88 -19.36 5.62
N LYS A 5 1.57 -20.56 6.16
CA LYS A 5 1.14 -20.72 7.57
C LYS A 5 2.18 -20.19 8.54
N ASN A 6 1.71 -19.66 9.66
CA ASN A 6 2.51 -19.08 10.76
C ASN A 6 3.37 -17.88 10.32
N SER A 7 2.93 -17.14 9.28
CA SER A 7 3.65 -15.97 8.80
C SER A 7 3.14 -14.68 9.45
N THR A 8 4.06 -13.75 9.65
CA THR A 8 3.77 -12.36 9.98
C THR A 8 3.81 -11.52 8.70
N LEU A 9 2.68 -10.91 8.34
CA LEU A 9 2.53 -9.94 7.26
C LEU A 9 2.58 -8.54 7.85
N LEU A 10 3.57 -7.73 7.48
CA LEU A 10 3.66 -6.32 7.85
C LEU A 10 3.27 -5.45 6.66
N MET A 11 2.35 -4.51 6.88
CA MET A 11 1.89 -3.56 5.87
C MET A 11 2.30 -2.16 6.28
N ILE A 12 3.10 -1.49 5.45
CA ILE A 12 3.67 -0.16 5.70
C ILE A 12 3.33 0.80 4.57
N GLY A 13 3.14 2.06 4.89
CA GLY A 13 2.77 3.11 3.95
C GLY A 13 2.42 4.42 4.66
N ASP A 14 1.61 5.21 4.00
CA ASP A 14 1.13 6.51 4.45
C ASP A 14 -0.25 6.47 5.16
N SER A 15 -1.04 7.56 5.05
CA SER A 15 -2.39 7.67 5.64
C SER A 15 -3.37 6.62 5.16
N VAL A 16 -3.24 6.16 3.93
CA VAL A 16 -4.13 5.12 3.36
C VAL A 16 -3.88 3.77 4.02
N THR A 17 -2.66 3.52 4.47
CA THR A 17 -2.30 2.32 5.26
C THR A 17 -2.57 2.53 6.75
N ASP A 18 -2.25 3.71 7.29
CA ASP A 18 -2.44 4.07 8.71
C ASP A 18 -3.89 3.90 9.15
N CYS A 19 -4.81 4.64 8.55
CA CYS A 19 -6.25 4.62 8.85
C CYS A 19 -6.58 4.51 10.35
N GLY A 20 -5.91 5.29 11.18
CA GLY A 20 -6.18 5.34 12.62
C GLY A 20 -5.68 4.15 13.42
N ARG A 21 -4.68 3.43 12.92
CA ARG A 21 -4.09 2.30 13.64
C ARG A 21 -3.53 2.71 15.01
N GLY A 22 -3.47 1.77 15.96
CA GLY A 22 -2.77 1.95 17.24
C GLY A 22 -1.26 2.15 17.08
N ARG A 23 -0.64 2.77 18.07
CA ARG A 23 0.81 3.05 18.12
C ARG A 23 1.47 2.22 19.23
N PRO A 24 2.74 1.77 19.08
CA PRO A 24 3.63 1.97 17.94
C PRO A 24 3.30 1.12 16.70
N VAL A 25 2.57 0.01 16.85
CA VAL A 25 2.17 -0.91 15.77
C VAL A 25 0.69 -1.25 15.88
N GLY A 26 -0.05 -1.13 14.78
CA GLY A 26 -1.45 -1.55 14.69
C GLY A 26 -1.55 -3.07 14.53
N GLN A 27 -2.34 -3.72 15.39
CA GLN A 27 -2.63 -5.16 15.32
C GLN A 27 -3.95 -5.47 16.04
N TYR A 28 -4.60 -6.57 15.67
CA TYR A 28 -5.89 -6.96 16.26
C TYR A 28 -6.93 -5.83 16.15
N TRP A 29 -7.58 -5.43 17.25
CA TRP A 29 -8.57 -4.36 17.28
C TRP A 29 -7.98 -2.93 17.07
N GLU A 30 -6.67 -2.76 17.10
CA GLU A 30 -5.97 -1.51 16.83
C GLU A 30 -5.32 -1.48 15.44
N ILE A 31 -5.72 -2.37 14.52
CA ILE A 31 -5.11 -2.48 13.19
C ILE A 31 -5.45 -1.30 12.26
N GLY A 32 -6.44 -0.48 12.64
CA GLY A 32 -6.97 0.64 11.85
C GLY A 32 -8.24 0.26 11.08
N ASP A 33 -8.86 1.25 10.41
CA ASP A 33 -10.18 1.10 9.77
C ASP A 33 -10.11 1.03 8.23
N GLY A 34 -8.89 0.85 7.66
CA GLY A 34 -8.65 0.85 6.23
C GLY A 34 -8.54 -0.55 5.60
N TYR A 35 -7.89 -0.59 4.43
CA TYR A 35 -7.71 -1.82 3.67
C TYR A 35 -6.94 -2.91 4.44
N VAL A 36 -6.04 -2.51 5.36
CA VAL A 36 -5.28 -3.46 6.19
C VAL A 36 -6.22 -4.28 7.09
N SER A 37 -7.21 -3.64 7.72
CA SER A 37 -8.20 -4.35 8.54
C SER A 37 -9.09 -5.29 7.72
N LEU A 38 -9.41 -4.91 6.48
CA LEU A 38 -10.17 -5.78 5.57
C LEU A 38 -9.35 -7.00 5.15
N VAL A 39 -8.05 -6.82 4.88
CA VAL A 39 -7.13 -7.93 4.60
C VAL A 39 -7.03 -8.85 5.81
N ASP A 40 -6.80 -8.29 7.00
CA ASP A 40 -6.72 -9.07 8.24
C ASP A 40 -8.01 -9.86 8.49
N SER A 41 -9.17 -9.19 8.41
CA SER A 41 -10.47 -9.83 8.63
C SER A 41 -10.70 -11.02 7.70
N LEU A 42 -10.38 -10.90 6.41
CA LEU A 42 -10.52 -11.98 5.44
C LEU A 42 -9.53 -13.12 5.70
N LEU A 43 -8.30 -12.80 6.06
CA LEU A 43 -7.29 -13.80 6.41
C LEU A 43 -7.67 -14.55 7.70
N GLN A 44 -8.12 -13.87 8.74
CA GLN A 44 -8.49 -14.48 10.02
C GLN A 44 -9.74 -15.34 9.91
N THR A 45 -10.72 -14.95 9.10
CA THR A 45 -12.02 -15.66 9.01
C THR A 45 -12.03 -16.80 8.00
N VAL A 46 -11.25 -16.71 6.92
CA VAL A 46 -11.22 -17.73 5.85
C VAL A 46 -10.01 -18.66 5.98
N TYR A 47 -8.93 -18.19 6.59
CA TYR A 47 -7.69 -18.95 6.81
C TYR A 47 -7.31 -19.07 8.31
N PRO A 48 -8.24 -19.37 9.23
CA PRO A 48 -7.92 -19.44 10.67
C PRO A 48 -6.87 -20.48 10.99
N ASP A 49 -6.78 -21.56 10.19
CA ASP A 49 -5.78 -22.61 10.30
C ASP A 49 -4.37 -22.21 9.81
N TYR A 50 -4.23 -21.02 9.21
CA TYR A 50 -2.93 -20.49 8.79
C TYR A 50 -2.20 -19.76 9.92
N ASN A 51 -2.89 -19.36 11.00
CA ASN A 51 -2.29 -18.66 12.13
C ASN A 51 -1.45 -17.46 11.65
N LEU A 52 -2.05 -16.60 10.82
CA LEU A 52 -1.40 -15.42 10.27
C LEU A 52 -1.49 -14.27 11.27
N ARG A 53 -0.43 -13.48 11.30
CA ARG A 53 -0.40 -12.22 12.05
C ARG A 53 -0.25 -11.06 11.08
N VAL A 54 -1.17 -10.09 11.12
CA VAL A 54 -1.09 -8.88 10.30
C VAL A 54 -0.69 -7.71 11.19
N LEU A 55 0.30 -6.94 10.75
CA LEU A 55 0.81 -5.75 11.43
C LEU A 55 0.65 -4.54 10.50
N ASN A 56 0.22 -3.42 11.05
CA ASN A 56 0.12 -2.14 10.37
C ASN A 56 1.09 -1.13 10.96
N THR A 57 2.04 -0.67 10.16
CA THR A 57 3.00 0.37 10.51
C THR A 57 2.89 1.60 9.60
N GLY A 58 1.75 1.80 8.93
CA GLY A 58 1.43 3.00 8.17
C GLY A 58 1.49 4.26 9.03
N THR A 59 1.90 5.39 8.46
CA THR A 59 1.94 6.68 9.15
C THR A 59 1.46 7.79 8.22
N SER A 60 0.41 8.49 8.66
CA SER A 60 -0.22 9.54 7.87
C SER A 60 0.75 10.64 7.48
N GLY A 61 0.72 11.04 6.20
CA GLY A 61 1.58 12.08 5.65
C GLY A 61 2.95 11.62 5.17
N ASP A 62 3.31 10.35 5.39
CA ASP A 62 4.62 9.84 5.00
C ASP A 62 4.84 9.85 3.49
N GLN A 63 6.07 10.15 3.14
CA GLN A 63 6.71 10.01 1.84
C GLN A 63 7.75 8.89 1.91
N VAL A 64 8.29 8.47 0.78
CA VAL A 64 9.29 7.38 0.74
C VAL A 64 10.52 7.65 1.63
N LYS A 65 10.97 8.90 1.72
CA LYS A 65 12.10 9.31 2.60
C LYS A 65 11.78 9.10 4.09
N HIS A 66 10.54 9.27 4.50
CA HIS A 66 10.10 9.03 5.87
C HIS A 66 10.07 7.53 6.19
N LEU A 67 9.64 6.70 5.25
CA LEU A 67 9.75 5.24 5.39
C LEU A 67 11.20 4.83 5.63
N LYS A 68 12.13 5.34 4.82
CA LYS A 68 13.56 5.06 4.98
C LYS A 68 14.08 5.41 6.38
N ALA A 69 13.66 6.56 6.93
CA ALA A 69 14.09 7.03 8.24
C ALA A 69 13.64 6.12 9.40
N ARG A 70 12.51 5.41 9.25
CA ARG A 70 11.92 4.55 10.30
C ARG A 70 11.96 3.06 9.97
N TRP A 71 12.65 2.64 8.91
CA TRP A 71 12.60 1.28 8.38
C TRP A 71 13.06 0.21 9.36
N GLU A 72 14.13 0.47 10.09
CA GLU A 72 14.66 -0.45 11.11
C GLU A 72 13.63 -0.67 12.24
N GLU A 73 13.05 0.42 12.75
CA GLU A 73 12.11 0.37 13.88
C GLU A 73 10.77 -0.24 13.47
N ASP A 74 10.25 0.18 12.32
CA ASP A 74 8.87 -0.13 11.91
C ASP A 74 8.75 -1.36 11.01
N VAL A 75 9.87 -1.90 10.52
CA VAL A 75 9.88 -3.11 9.70
C VAL A 75 10.76 -4.19 10.33
N PHE A 76 12.06 -3.97 10.40
CA PHE A 76 12.98 -5.06 10.76
C PHE A 76 12.86 -5.51 12.21
N LYS A 77 12.57 -4.62 13.13
CA LYS A 77 12.37 -4.94 14.55
C LYS A 77 11.19 -5.91 14.79
N HIS A 78 10.24 -5.96 13.86
CA HIS A 78 9.09 -6.87 13.94
C HIS A 78 9.36 -8.27 13.34
N ASN A 79 10.51 -8.47 12.69
CA ASN A 79 10.90 -9.72 12.03
C ASN A 79 9.78 -10.30 11.13
N PRO A 80 9.22 -9.53 10.18
CA PRO A 80 8.13 -10.00 9.35
C PRO A 80 8.59 -11.07 8.37
N ASP A 81 7.73 -12.04 8.07
CA ASP A 81 7.93 -12.99 6.97
C ASP A 81 7.58 -12.37 5.62
N TRP A 82 6.59 -11.47 5.62
CA TRP A 82 6.08 -10.76 4.44
C TRP A 82 5.98 -9.27 4.72
N VAL A 83 6.39 -8.47 3.75
CA VAL A 83 6.23 -7.01 3.81
C VAL A 83 5.42 -6.54 2.62
N SER A 84 4.45 -5.65 2.84
CA SER A 84 3.73 -4.92 1.80
C SER A 84 4.02 -3.43 1.94
N ILE A 85 4.44 -2.79 0.84
CA ILE A 85 4.75 -1.36 0.79
C ILE A 85 3.74 -0.68 -0.13
N MET A 86 3.05 0.35 0.36
CA MET A 86 2.24 1.26 -0.44
C MET A 86 2.61 2.69 -0.10
N ILE A 87 3.36 3.35 -0.96
CA ILE A 87 3.89 4.70 -0.77
C ILE A 87 4.01 5.43 -2.11
N GLY A 88 3.98 6.76 -2.11
CA GLY A 88 4.15 7.59 -3.29
C GLY A 88 3.06 8.65 -3.44
N ILE A 89 1.91 8.48 -2.81
CA ILE A 89 0.81 9.44 -2.87
C ILE A 89 1.26 10.82 -2.40
N ASN A 90 1.89 10.90 -1.22
CA ASN A 90 2.37 12.17 -0.67
C ASN A 90 3.60 12.72 -1.40
N ASP A 91 4.42 11.84 -1.97
CA ASP A 91 5.57 12.22 -2.79
C ASP A 91 5.13 13.04 -4.00
N VAL A 92 4.02 12.63 -4.63
CA VAL A 92 3.39 13.37 -5.73
C VAL A 92 2.52 14.51 -5.21
N TRP A 93 1.59 14.23 -4.29
CA TRP A 93 0.58 15.21 -3.86
C TRP A 93 1.17 16.49 -3.32
N ARG A 94 2.28 16.46 -2.59
CA ARG A 94 2.94 17.65 -2.05
C ARG A 94 3.44 18.60 -3.15
N GLN A 95 3.81 18.09 -4.30
CA GLN A 95 4.21 18.93 -5.45
C GLN A 95 3.05 19.79 -5.99
N PHE A 96 1.80 19.32 -5.83
CA PHE A 96 0.59 20.01 -6.30
C PHE A 96 -0.10 20.81 -5.20
N SER A 97 -0.17 20.28 -3.98
CA SER A 97 -0.85 20.95 -2.87
C SER A 97 -0.03 22.05 -2.21
N HIS A 98 1.30 21.97 -2.29
CA HIS A 98 2.25 22.90 -1.68
C HIS A 98 3.37 23.25 -2.66
N PRO A 99 3.06 23.86 -3.82
CA PRO A 99 4.02 24.02 -4.91
C PRO A 99 5.19 24.96 -4.59
N LEU A 100 5.07 25.77 -3.54
CA LEU A 100 6.14 26.70 -3.11
C LEU A 100 7.05 26.12 -2.03
N GLU A 101 6.62 25.09 -1.32
CA GLU A 101 7.36 24.41 -0.25
C GLU A 101 8.20 23.26 -0.84
N THR A 102 9.20 23.59 -1.66
CA THR A 102 10.00 22.60 -2.39
C THR A 102 10.75 21.61 -1.51
N ASP A 103 11.03 21.95 -0.25
CA ASP A 103 11.63 21.04 0.74
C ASP A 103 10.71 19.87 1.12
N TRP A 104 9.43 19.99 0.81
CA TRP A 104 8.44 18.93 1.02
C TRP A 104 8.30 18.02 -0.20
N HIS A 105 8.91 18.38 -1.32
CA HIS A 105 8.81 17.59 -2.53
C HIS A 105 9.79 16.40 -2.49
N VAL A 106 9.35 15.28 -3.03
CA VAL A 106 10.19 14.14 -3.36
C VAL A 106 10.00 13.90 -4.85
N TYR A 107 11.03 14.24 -5.63
CA TYR A 107 10.98 14.06 -7.07
C TYR A 107 11.27 12.61 -7.46
N LEU A 108 10.95 12.27 -8.69
CA LEU A 108 10.96 10.90 -9.21
C LEU A 108 12.29 10.16 -8.97
N GLU A 109 13.42 10.83 -9.20
CA GLU A 109 14.73 10.22 -9.02
C GLU A 109 15.02 9.83 -7.56
N GLU A 110 14.70 10.73 -6.61
CA GLU A 110 14.82 10.46 -5.18
C GLU A 110 13.86 9.34 -4.74
N TYR A 111 12.62 9.38 -5.24
CA TYR A 111 11.62 8.35 -4.96
C TYR A 111 12.08 6.98 -5.42
N GLU A 112 12.51 6.88 -6.67
CA GLU A 112 12.99 5.63 -7.25
C GLU A 112 14.19 5.08 -6.51
N GLN A 113 15.23 5.90 -6.29
CA GLN A 113 16.43 5.51 -5.58
C GLN A 113 16.10 5.00 -4.18
N THR A 114 15.29 5.77 -3.44
CA THR A 114 14.94 5.42 -2.05
C THR A 114 14.11 4.14 -1.98
N LEU A 115 13.13 3.96 -2.87
CA LEU A 115 12.32 2.75 -2.91
C LEU A 115 13.16 1.52 -3.30
N CYS A 116 14.09 1.66 -4.27
CA CYS A 116 15.03 0.60 -4.61
C CYS A 116 15.88 0.18 -3.41
N GLU A 117 16.42 1.13 -2.65
CA GLU A 117 17.21 0.85 -1.45
C GLU A 117 16.41 0.08 -0.40
N LEU A 118 15.14 0.49 -0.15
CA LEU A 118 14.23 -0.19 0.77
C LEU A 118 13.94 -1.62 0.32
N VAL A 119 13.67 -1.82 -0.95
CA VAL A 119 13.41 -3.14 -1.54
C VAL A 119 14.65 -4.04 -1.42
N GLN A 120 15.80 -3.55 -1.83
CA GLN A 120 17.07 -4.33 -1.83
C GLN A 120 17.48 -4.78 -0.43
N GLN A 121 17.30 -3.93 0.59
CA GLN A 121 17.63 -4.30 1.97
C GLN A 121 16.60 -5.23 2.61
N THR A 122 15.37 -5.28 2.08
CA THR A 122 14.27 -6.07 2.63
C THR A 122 14.23 -7.48 2.06
N LEU A 123 14.38 -7.63 0.74
CA LEU A 123 14.29 -8.92 0.04
C LEU A 123 15.07 -10.06 0.70
N PRO A 124 16.35 -9.89 1.11
CA PRO A 124 17.11 -10.99 1.73
C PRO A 124 16.63 -11.39 3.13
N LYS A 125 15.74 -10.61 3.72
CA LYS A 125 15.26 -10.80 5.11
C LYS A 125 13.83 -11.34 5.22
N VAL A 126 13.10 -11.39 4.10
CA VAL A 126 11.67 -11.78 4.08
C VAL A 126 11.43 -12.93 3.10
N LYS A 127 10.34 -13.68 3.29
CA LYS A 127 9.89 -14.73 2.36
C LYS A 127 9.23 -14.15 1.12
N GLY A 128 8.64 -12.96 1.25
CA GLY A 128 8.01 -12.27 0.14
C GLY A 128 7.80 -10.78 0.38
N LEU A 129 7.83 -10.05 -0.73
CA LEU A 129 7.63 -8.61 -0.77
C LEU A 129 6.52 -8.28 -1.75
N VAL A 130 5.62 -7.41 -1.34
CA VAL A 130 4.52 -6.88 -2.16
C VAL A 130 4.70 -5.37 -2.31
N LEU A 131 4.71 -4.89 -3.54
CA LEU A 131 4.75 -3.47 -3.87
C LEU A 131 3.41 -3.07 -4.46
N MET A 132 2.73 -2.14 -3.81
CA MET A 132 1.46 -1.58 -4.26
C MET A 132 1.73 -0.20 -4.88
N THR A 133 1.25 0.04 -6.09
CA THR A 133 1.43 1.35 -6.74
C THR A 133 0.70 2.45 -5.97
N PRO A 134 1.20 3.70 -5.96
CA PRO A 134 0.35 4.84 -5.60
C PRO A 134 -0.78 4.99 -6.64
N TYR A 135 -1.83 5.73 -6.28
CA TYR A 135 -2.98 5.98 -7.15
C TYR A 135 -3.54 7.39 -6.94
N TYR A 136 -4.33 7.84 -7.91
CA TYR A 136 -5.12 9.07 -7.82
C TYR A 136 -6.50 8.86 -8.45
N LEU A 137 -7.56 9.18 -7.73
CA LEU A 137 -8.95 8.94 -8.15
C LEU A 137 -9.44 10.05 -9.10
N SER A 138 -8.83 10.15 -10.29
CA SER A 138 -9.23 11.08 -11.34
C SER A 138 -9.91 10.34 -12.50
N THR A 139 -10.85 11.01 -13.14
CA THR A 139 -11.56 10.51 -14.32
C THR A 139 -10.76 10.66 -15.61
N THR A 140 -9.68 11.42 -15.59
CA THR A 140 -8.86 11.70 -16.76
C THR A 140 -7.37 11.56 -16.47
N THR A 141 -6.67 10.92 -17.39
CA THR A 141 -5.21 10.84 -17.40
C THR A 141 -4.53 12.16 -17.81
N GLU A 142 -5.31 13.14 -18.28
CA GLU A 142 -4.83 14.50 -18.60
C GLU A 142 -4.67 15.37 -17.34
N ASP A 143 -5.22 14.95 -16.21
CA ASP A 143 -4.98 15.61 -14.92
C ASP A 143 -3.49 15.53 -14.58
N PRO A 144 -2.80 16.69 -14.36
CA PRO A 144 -1.35 16.70 -14.15
C PRO A 144 -0.90 15.87 -12.93
N MET A 145 -1.69 15.86 -11.85
CA MET A 145 -1.38 15.05 -10.67
C MET A 145 -1.56 13.57 -10.99
N ARG A 146 -2.63 13.17 -11.71
CA ARG A 146 -2.83 11.82 -12.15
C ARG A 146 -1.68 11.35 -13.06
N ALA A 147 -1.32 12.14 -14.06
CA ALA A 147 -0.23 11.81 -14.97
C ALA A 147 1.10 11.62 -14.23
N THR A 148 1.38 12.47 -13.24
CA THR A 148 2.56 12.33 -12.39
C THR A 148 2.48 11.05 -11.53
N MET A 149 1.31 10.76 -10.93
CA MET A 149 1.10 9.57 -10.13
C MET A 149 1.33 8.28 -10.94
N ASP A 150 0.86 8.27 -12.18
CA ASP A 150 1.06 7.13 -13.08
C ASP A 150 2.55 6.87 -13.35
N ILE A 151 3.38 7.92 -13.48
CA ILE A 151 4.83 7.79 -13.64
C ILE A 151 5.48 7.15 -12.40
N TYR A 152 5.07 7.54 -11.19
CA TYR A 152 5.55 6.93 -9.94
C TYR A 152 5.07 5.47 -9.83
N GLY A 153 3.85 5.17 -10.28
CA GLY A 153 3.32 3.83 -10.38
C GLY A 153 4.17 2.93 -11.29
N GLU A 154 4.61 3.44 -12.45
CA GLU A 154 5.49 2.70 -13.37
C GLU A 154 6.86 2.39 -12.74
N VAL A 155 7.40 3.28 -11.90
CA VAL A 155 8.63 2.98 -11.12
C VAL A 155 8.40 1.78 -10.20
N VAL A 156 7.29 1.75 -9.46
CA VAL A 156 6.96 0.62 -8.57
C VAL A 156 6.85 -0.70 -9.35
N LYS A 157 6.17 -0.69 -10.49
CA LYS A 157 6.02 -1.88 -11.35
C LYS A 157 7.36 -2.38 -11.88
N ARG A 158 8.23 -1.46 -12.31
CA ARG A 158 9.56 -1.80 -12.81
C ARG A 158 10.43 -2.40 -11.71
N ILE A 159 10.48 -1.78 -10.53
CA ILE A 159 11.21 -2.31 -9.37
C ILE A 159 10.69 -3.72 -9.01
N ALA A 160 9.37 -3.92 -9.00
CA ALA A 160 8.81 -5.24 -8.72
C ALA A 160 9.22 -6.29 -9.76
N GLN A 161 9.22 -5.93 -11.04
CA GLN A 161 9.65 -6.82 -12.13
C GLN A 161 11.13 -7.18 -12.02
N GLU A 162 11.99 -6.22 -11.75
CA GLU A 162 13.44 -6.43 -11.63
C GLU A 162 13.84 -7.26 -10.41
N THR A 163 13.06 -7.19 -9.35
CA THR A 163 13.38 -7.82 -8.05
C THR A 163 12.60 -9.10 -7.78
N GLY A 164 11.59 -9.41 -8.60
CA GLY A 164 10.69 -10.54 -8.36
C GLY A 164 9.68 -10.30 -7.23
N ALA A 165 9.54 -9.07 -6.73
CA ALA A 165 8.48 -8.71 -5.80
C ALA A 165 7.10 -8.82 -6.47
N ILE A 166 6.08 -9.08 -5.67
CA ILE A 166 4.70 -9.11 -6.16
C ILE A 166 4.24 -7.66 -6.36
N VAL A 167 3.74 -7.35 -7.55
CA VAL A 167 3.13 -6.04 -7.81
C VAL A 167 1.62 -6.08 -7.61
N VAL A 168 1.08 -5.01 -7.02
CA VAL A 168 -0.36 -4.71 -6.98
C VAL A 168 -0.57 -3.38 -7.69
N ASP A 169 -1.13 -3.42 -8.90
CA ASP A 169 -1.48 -2.23 -9.66
C ASP A 169 -2.81 -1.67 -9.14
N THR A 170 -2.73 -0.84 -8.12
CA THR A 170 -3.88 -0.22 -7.47
C THR A 170 -4.59 0.77 -8.39
N GLN A 171 -3.82 1.51 -9.19
CA GLN A 171 -4.40 2.46 -10.14
C GLN A 171 -5.24 1.75 -11.19
N ALA A 172 -4.73 0.67 -11.78
CA ALA A 172 -5.49 -0.13 -12.74
C ALA A 172 -6.76 -0.73 -12.12
N ALA A 173 -6.73 -1.11 -10.84
CA ALA A 173 -7.91 -1.60 -10.14
C ALA A 173 -9.00 -0.52 -9.99
N PHE A 174 -8.61 0.71 -9.65
CA PHE A 174 -9.53 1.85 -9.60
C PHE A 174 -10.04 2.24 -10.99
N ASP A 175 -9.18 2.25 -12.01
CA ASP A 175 -9.56 2.59 -13.38
C ASP A 175 -10.58 1.60 -13.95
N ALA A 176 -10.40 0.31 -13.71
CA ALA A 176 -11.36 -0.72 -14.13
C ALA A 176 -12.74 -0.50 -13.49
N LEU A 177 -12.80 -0.08 -12.24
CA LEU A 177 -14.05 0.21 -11.56
C LEU A 177 -14.67 1.53 -12.04
N SER A 178 -13.85 2.49 -12.43
CA SER A 178 -14.28 3.82 -12.94
C SER A 178 -15.09 3.74 -14.22
N ALA A 179 -15.06 2.63 -14.93
CA ALA A 179 -15.96 2.36 -16.05
C ALA A 179 -17.44 2.23 -15.63
N TYR A 180 -17.72 1.97 -14.35
CA TYR A 180 -19.06 1.70 -13.82
C TYR A 180 -19.48 2.67 -12.72
N VAL A 181 -18.53 3.25 -11.99
CA VAL A 181 -18.80 4.18 -10.88
C VAL A 181 -17.93 5.43 -11.00
N TYR A 182 -18.48 6.56 -10.57
CA TYR A 182 -17.71 7.81 -10.58
C TYR A 182 -16.59 7.75 -9.54
N PRO A 183 -15.32 8.00 -9.90
CA PRO A 183 -14.17 7.81 -9.00
C PRO A 183 -14.28 8.52 -7.66
N ALA A 184 -14.83 9.74 -7.62
CA ALA A 184 -15.02 10.46 -6.37
C ALA A 184 -15.96 9.75 -5.39
N SER A 185 -16.82 8.83 -5.85
CA SER A 185 -17.68 8.01 -4.97
C SER A 185 -16.90 6.93 -4.20
N LEU A 186 -15.63 6.76 -4.52
CA LEU A 186 -14.69 5.84 -3.85
C LEU A 186 -13.79 6.58 -2.84
N SER A 187 -13.94 7.91 -2.74
CA SER A 187 -13.18 8.79 -1.85
C SER A 187 -14.02 9.23 -0.64
N ASN A 188 -13.36 9.52 0.49
CA ASN A 188 -13.99 10.14 1.67
C ASN A 188 -14.25 11.64 1.51
N GLY A 189 -13.88 12.21 0.41
CA GLY A 189 -14.02 13.63 0.15
C GLY A 189 -13.64 13.97 -1.26
N TRP A 190 -13.30 15.21 -1.44
CA TRP A 190 -12.97 15.80 -2.72
C TRP A 190 -11.46 15.84 -3.04
N ASP A 191 -10.63 15.25 -2.18
CA ASP A 191 -9.17 15.24 -2.38
C ASP A 191 -8.69 14.18 -3.37
N HIS A 192 -9.54 13.23 -3.72
CA HIS A 192 -9.25 12.13 -4.65
C HIS A 192 -8.07 11.22 -4.24
N VAL A 193 -7.62 11.34 -2.99
CA VAL A 193 -6.46 10.63 -2.41
C VAL A 193 -6.93 9.63 -1.36
N HIS A 194 -7.77 10.07 -0.40
CA HIS A 194 -8.20 9.22 0.69
C HIS A 194 -9.46 8.42 0.31
N PRO A 195 -9.36 7.09 0.24
CA PRO A 195 -10.49 6.25 -0.14
C PRO A 195 -11.50 6.16 1.01
N ASN A 196 -12.76 6.01 0.65
CA ASN A 196 -13.79 5.56 1.59
C ASN A 196 -13.77 4.04 1.74
N GLN A 197 -14.73 3.46 2.48
CA GLN A 197 -14.81 2.02 2.71
C GLN A 197 -14.82 1.20 1.40
N ASN A 198 -15.50 1.67 0.36
CA ASN A 198 -15.53 0.99 -0.93
C ASN A 198 -14.16 1.02 -1.60
N GLY A 199 -13.47 2.17 -1.57
CA GLY A 199 -12.12 2.31 -2.09
C GLY A 199 -11.10 1.46 -1.32
N HIS A 200 -11.20 1.40 0.01
CA HIS A 200 -10.40 0.48 0.82
C HIS A 200 -10.65 -0.99 0.46
N LEU A 201 -11.90 -1.36 0.14
CA LEU A 201 -12.21 -2.72 -0.30
C LEU A 201 -11.57 -3.04 -1.67
N VAL A 202 -11.48 -2.07 -2.58
CA VAL A 202 -10.74 -2.24 -3.85
C VAL A 202 -9.28 -2.57 -3.56
N LEU A 203 -8.61 -1.80 -2.69
CA LEU A 203 -7.21 -2.03 -2.31
C LEU A 203 -7.01 -3.42 -1.66
N ALA A 204 -7.87 -3.77 -0.71
CA ALA A 204 -7.80 -5.07 -0.02
C ALA A 204 -7.98 -6.25 -0.99
N ARG A 205 -8.96 -6.17 -1.90
CA ARG A 205 -9.18 -7.20 -2.90
C ARG A 205 -8.01 -7.33 -3.88
N SER A 206 -7.46 -6.21 -4.33
CA SER A 206 -6.31 -6.19 -5.24
C SER A 206 -5.08 -6.83 -4.59
N PHE A 207 -4.81 -6.50 -3.33
CA PHE A 207 -3.74 -7.14 -2.55
C PHE A 207 -3.96 -8.65 -2.42
N LEU A 208 -5.14 -9.07 -1.97
CA LEU A 208 -5.48 -10.49 -1.76
C LEU A 208 -5.41 -11.28 -3.07
N GLN A 209 -5.86 -10.71 -4.18
CA GLN A 209 -5.75 -11.33 -5.50
C GLN A 209 -4.28 -11.54 -5.91
N ALA A 210 -3.41 -10.57 -5.70
CA ALA A 210 -1.99 -10.64 -6.04
C ALA A 210 -1.25 -11.71 -5.23
N VAL A 211 -1.63 -11.91 -3.96
CA VAL A 211 -1.09 -13.00 -3.13
C VAL A 211 -1.81 -14.34 -3.30
N GLN A 212 -2.66 -14.45 -4.33
CA GLN A 212 -3.40 -15.68 -4.69
C GLN A 212 -4.30 -16.19 -3.56
N TYR A 213 -5.08 -15.28 -2.97
CA TYR A 213 -6.13 -15.64 -2.03
C TYR A 213 -7.21 -16.47 -2.75
N ASP A 214 -7.60 -17.59 -2.14
CA ASP A 214 -8.64 -18.44 -2.71
C ASP A 214 -10.03 -17.99 -2.24
N TRP A 215 -10.73 -17.31 -3.14
CA TRP A 215 -12.08 -16.80 -2.91
C TRP A 215 -13.16 -17.89 -2.83
N SER A 216 -12.84 -19.11 -3.25
CA SER A 216 -13.75 -20.26 -3.18
C SER A 216 -13.63 -21.04 -1.88
N ARG A 217 -12.61 -20.78 -1.07
CA ARG A 217 -12.38 -21.44 0.19
C ARG A 217 -13.54 -21.14 1.16
N SER A 218 -14.23 -22.18 1.60
CA SER A 218 -15.22 -22.07 2.67
C SER A 218 -14.53 -21.85 4.01
N THR A 219 -15.17 -21.06 4.87
CA THR A 219 -14.78 -20.98 6.29
C THR A 219 -14.88 -22.36 6.91
N PRO A 220 -13.89 -22.82 7.69
CA PRO A 220 -13.90 -24.12 8.34
C PRO A 220 -15.09 -24.31 9.28
#